data_7698b9dbacf56038b482c3e54aacbd54
#
_entry.id   7698b9dbacf56038b482c3e54aacbd54
#
_cell.length_a   1.000
_cell.length_b   1.000
_cell.length_c   1.000
_cell.angle_alpha   90.00
_cell.angle_beta   90.00
_cell.angle_gamma   90.00
#
_symmetry.space_group_name_H-M   'P 1'
#
loop_
_entity.id
_entity.type
_entity.pdbx_description
1 polymer ?
#
loop_
_entity_poly.entity_id
_entity_poly.type
_entity_poly.pdbx_seq_one_letter_code
_entity_poly.pdbx_strand_id
1 'polypeptide(L)'
;NEEVERLRHSATNALLTRRDCVVVATVSAIYGLGTPQEYIDRMVRVRVGESYDRDAILRRLVQIQYSRNDLAFTRGTFRVRGDTVEVFPVYEEHPVRIEFFGDEVERLMTLHPLTGEILTEDNELYVFPASHYVAGPERMERAIGDIEAELADRLAELEKQNRLLEAQRLRMRTDYDIEMMQQVGFCSGIENYSRHIDGREPGSAPNCLLDYFPEDFLLVIDESHVTVPQIGGMFEGDMSRKRMLVDHGFRLPS
;
A
#
# COMPACT_ATOMS: atom_id res chain seq x y z
N ASN A 1 13.77 -1.79 6.68
CA ASN A 1 14.64 -0.63 6.52
C ASN A 1 13.81 0.52 5.97
N GLU A 2 13.54 1.51 6.81
CA GLU A 2 12.64 2.66 6.53
C GLU A 2 13.03 3.40 5.25
N GLU A 3 14.33 3.60 5.00
CA GLU A 3 14.81 4.30 3.81
C GLU A 3 14.51 3.52 2.51
N VAL A 4 14.59 2.21 2.52
CA VAL A 4 14.22 1.40 1.36
C VAL A 4 12.72 1.49 1.07
N GLU A 5 11.88 1.49 2.09
CA GLU A 5 10.44 1.67 1.93
C GLU A 5 10.11 3.08 1.40
N ARG A 6 10.77 4.12 1.92
CA ARG A 6 10.66 5.48 1.39
C ARG A 6 10.97 5.53 -0.10
N LEU A 7 12.10 4.95 -0.52
CA LEU A 7 12.52 4.93 -1.93
C LEU A 7 11.54 4.16 -2.82
N ARG A 8 10.97 3.06 -2.33
CA ARG A 8 9.94 2.32 -3.06
C ARG A 8 8.69 3.16 -3.30
N HIS A 9 8.17 3.80 -2.26
CA HIS A 9 7.02 4.70 -2.37
C HIS A 9 7.34 5.93 -3.23
N SER A 10 8.55 6.50 -3.12
CA SER A 10 9.00 7.60 -3.95
C SER A 10 9.06 7.21 -5.44
N ALA A 11 9.53 6.00 -5.76
CA ALA A 11 9.57 5.51 -7.13
C ALA A 11 8.15 5.36 -7.72
N THR A 12 7.23 4.72 -7.01
CA THR A 12 5.83 4.56 -7.47
C THR A 12 5.14 5.91 -7.64
N ASN A 13 5.34 6.85 -6.70
CA ASN A 13 4.80 8.20 -6.80
C ASN A 13 5.35 8.93 -8.03
N ALA A 14 6.68 8.95 -8.21
CA ALA A 14 7.31 9.61 -9.35
C ALA A 14 6.81 9.06 -10.70
N LEU A 15 6.67 7.75 -10.82
CA LEU A 15 6.16 7.11 -12.04
C LEU A 15 4.71 7.51 -12.37
N LEU A 16 3.87 7.71 -11.34
CA LEU A 16 2.47 8.10 -11.53
C LEU A 16 2.29 9.60 -11.78
N THR A 17 3.25 10.44 -11.36
CA THR A 17 3.13 11.90 -11.42
C THR A 17 4.01 12.57 -12.45
N ARG A 18 5.06 11.88 -12.94
CA ARG A 18 6.09 12.46 -13.82
C ARG A 18 6.37 11.56 -15.02
N ARG A 19 6.84 12.18 -16.10
CA ARG A 19 7.26 11.50 -17.34
C ARG A 19 8.78 11.41 -17.49
N ASP A 20 9.52 12.22 -16.77
CA ASP A 20 10.97 12.37 -16.82
C ASP A 20 11.67 11.53 -15.73
N CYS A 21 11.24 10.29 -15.54
CA CYS A 21 11.74 9.41 -14.49
C CYS A 21 12.72 8.37 -15.02
N VAL A 22 13.80 8.16 -14.27
CA VAL A 22 14.68 7.00 -14.41
C VAL A 22 14.68 6.25 -13.09
N VAL A 23 14.30 4.98 -13.12
CA VAL A 23 14.25 4.11 -11.93
C VAL A 23 15.33 3.05 -12.06
N VAL A 24 16.22 2.97 -11.08
CA VAL A 24 17.19 1.88 -10.93
C VAL A 24 16.70 0.96 -9.82
N ALA A 25 16.42 -0.28 -10.16
CA ALA A 25 15.83 -1.23 -9.22
C ALA A 25 16.54 -2.58 -9.29
N THR A 26 16.45 -3.32 -8.21
CA THR A 26 16.84 -4.73 -8.18
C THR A 26 15.68 -5.61 -8.67
N VAL A 27 15.88 -6.91 -8.71
CA VAL A 27 14.83 -7.89 -9.02
C VAL A 27 13.57 -7.76 -8.14
N SER A 28 13.64 -7.07 -7.01
CA SER A 28 12.47 -6.77 -6.18
C SER A 28 11.39 -5.92 -6.91
N ALA A 29 11.72 -5.29 -8.03
CA ALA A 29 10.77 -4.58 -8.87
C ALA A 29 9.66 -5.47 -9.47
N ILE A 30 9.87 -6.78 -9.53
CA ILE A 30 8.85 -7.74 -10.01
C ILE A 30 7.99 -8.34 -8.89
N TYR A 31 8.22 -7.99 -7.64
CA TYR A 31 7.33 -8.41 -6.54
C TYR A 31 6.00 -7.66 -6.58
N GLY A 32 4.95 -8.34 -6.10
CA GLY A 32 3.59 -7.82 -6.16
C GLY A 32 3.42 -6.50 -5.42
N LEU A 33 2.72 -5.59 -6.07
CA LEU A 33 2.20 -4.33 -5.55
C LEU A 33 0.68 -4.29 -5.75
N GLY A 34 0.00 -3.35 -5.11
CA GLY A 34 -1.39 -3.03 -5.42
C GLY A 34 -1.54 -2.41 -6.81
N THR A 35 -2.79 -2.27 -7.26
CA THR A 35 -3.06 -1.67 -8.58
C THR A 35 -2.70 -0.19 -8.62
N PRO A 36 -2.01 0.31 -9.67
CA PRO A 36 -1.68 1.73 -9.82
C PRO A 36 -2.91 2.64 -9.72
N GLN A 37 -4.04 2.22 -10.31
CA GLN A 37 -5.29 2.99 -10.32
C GLN A 37 -5.83 3.23 -8.90
N GLU A 38 -5.86 2.20 -8.04
CA GLU A 38 -6.29 2.35 -6.64
C GLU A 38 -5.39 3.32 -5.88
N TYR A 39 -4.09 3.28 -6.14
CA TYR A 39 -3.13 4.17 -5.52
C TYR A 39 -3.39 5.64 -5.87
N ILE A 40 -3.72 5.92 -7.13
CA ILE A 40 -4.11 7.26 -7.60
C ILE A 40 -5.48 7.67 -7.04
N ASP A 41 -6.49 6.80 -7.14
CA ASP A 41 -7.88 7.11 -6.76
C ASP A 41 -8.03 7.39 -5.26
N ARG A 42 -7.07 6.90 -4.45
CA ARG A 42 -7.09 7.09 -2.99
C ARG A 42 -6.30 8.28 -2.49
N MET A 43 -5.50 8.94 -3.33
CA MET A 43 -4.75 10.11 -2.89
C MET A 43 -5.65 11.20 -2.32
N VAL A 44 -5.13 11.94 -1.37
CA VAL A 44 -5.74 13.17 -0.84
C VAL A 44 -5.19 14.34 -1.65
N ARG A 45 -6.09 15.13 -2.23
CA ARG A 45 -5.74 16.34 -2.97
C ARG A 45 -6.33 17.54 -2.29
N VAL A 46 -5.51 18.58 -2.08
CA VAL A 46 -5.91 19.86 -1.49
C VAL A 46 -5.35 21.02 -2.31
N ARG A 47 -6.14 22.11 -2.42
CA ARG A 47 -5.75 23.33 -3.13
C ARG A 47 -5.99 24.56 -2.28
N VAL A 48 -5.10 25.52 -2.38
CA VAL A 48 -5.27 26.85 -1.77
C VAL A 48 -6.50 27.53 -2.34
N GLY A 49 -7.31 28.15 -1.46
CA GLY A 49 -8.55 28.85 -1.80
C GLY A 49 -9.76 27.94 -1.97
N GLU A 50 -9.62 26.61 -1.90
CA GLU A 50 -10.74 25.70 -1.89
C GLU A 50 -11.19 25.35 -0.48
N SER A 51 -12.48 25.11 -0.28
CA SER A 51 -13.05 24.72 1.02
C SER A 51 -13.20 23.22 1.14
N TYR A 52 -12.78 22.69 2.31
CA TYR A 52 -12.84 21.27 2.63
C TYR A 52 -13.35 21.08 4.06
N ASP A 53 -14.15 20.04 4.27
CA ASP A 53 -14.39 19.52 5.62
C ASP A 53 -13.07 18.93 6.14
N ARG A 54 -12.45 19.62 7.12
CA ARG A 54 -11.18 19.19 7.72
C ARG A 54 -11.27 17.78 8.30
N ASP A 55 -12.37 17.45 8.96
CA ASP A 55 -12.55 16.13 9.55
C ASP A 55 -12.68 15.04 8.46
N ALA A 56 -13.22 15.37 7.29
CA ALA A 56 -13.22 14.48 6.14
C ALA A 56 -11.80 14.23 5.62
N ILE A 57 -10.95 15.26 5.56
CA ILE A 57 -9.52 15.09 5.21
C ILE A 57 -8.82 14.18 6.23
N LEU A 58 -9.03 14.38 7.53
CA LEU A 58 -8.42 13.54 8.57
C LEU A 58 -8.87 12.09 8.45
N ARG A 59 -10.17 11.84 8.24
CA ARG A 59 -10.68 10.47 7.97
C ARG A 59 -10.05 9.87 6.72
N ARG A 60 -9.89 10.67 5.66
CA ARG A 60 -9.26 10.21 4.43
C ARG A 60 -7.79 9.84 4.65
N LEU A 61 -7.02 10.62 5.42
CA LEU A 61 -5.65 10.28 5.78
C LEU A 61 -5.56 8.92 6.50
N VAL A 62 -6.47 8.65 7.45
CA VAL A 62 -6.55 7.33 8.12
C VAL A 62 -6.89 6.22 7.12
N GLN A 63 -7.83 6.45 6.21
CA GLN A 63 -8.22 5.48 5.18
C GLN A 63 -7.06 5.11 4.24
N ILE A 64 -6.15 6.05 3.97
CA ILE A 64 -4.94 5.81 3.17
C ILE A 64 -3.72 5.41 4.02
N GLN A 65 -3.97 4.92 5.23
CA GLN A 65 -3.01 4.27 6.14
C GLN A 65 -2.01 5.21 6.81
N TYR A 66 -2.32 6.51 6.93
CA TYR A 66 -1.61 7.39 7.85
C TYR A 66 -2.19 7.27 9.26
N SER A 67 -1.33 7.28 10.26
CA SER A 67 -1.74 7.27 11.66
C SER A 67 -1.61 8.66 12.30
N ARG A 68 -2.58 9.03 13.14
CA ARG A 68 -2.49 10.27 13.91
C ARG A 68 -1.48 10.09 15.04
N ASN A 69 -0.48 10.97 15.10
CA ASN A 69 0.48 11.02 16.19
C ASN A 69 0.90 12.45 16.47
N ASP A 70 0.29 13.06 17.47
CA ASP A 70 0.56 14.46 17.84
C ASP A 70 1.87 14.62 18.64
N LEU A 71 2.47 13.53 19.14
CA LEU A 71 3.68 13.54 19.95
C LEU A 71 4.94 13.19 19.14
N ALA A 72 4.91 12.08 18.43
CA ALA A 72 6.02 11.62 17.60
C ALA A 72 5.68 11.77 16.12
N PHE A 73 6.13 12.84 15.51
CA PHE A 73 5.84 13.17 14.12
C PHE A 73 6.91 12.56 13.21
N THR A 74 6.59 11.42 12.62
CA THR A 74 7.46 10.62 11.76
C THR A 74 6.78 10.30 10.43
N ARG A 75 7.49 9.73 9.46
CA ARG A 75 6.91 9.31 8.17
C ARG A 75 5.73 8.38 8.39
N GLY A 76 4.68 8.55 7.58
CA GLY A 76 3.43 7.80 7.70
C GLY A 76 2.51 8.28 8.81
N THR A 77 2.82 9.42 9.45
CA THR A 77 1.94 10.02 10.46
C THR A 77 1.42 11.38 10.03
N PHE A 78 0.32 11.79 10.66
CA PHE A 78 -0.16 13.17 10.64
C PHE A 78 -0.46 13.66 12.05
N ARG A 79 -0.44 14.97 12.24
CA ARG A 79 -0.83 15.61 13.49
C ARG A 79 -1.70 16.83 13.24
N VAL A 80 -2.47 17.22 14.26
CA VAL A 80 -3.40 18.33 14.18
C VAL A 80 -3.13 19.30 15.33
N ARG A 81 -2.97 20.58 15.01
CA ARG A 81 -2.77 21.66 16.00
C ARG A 81 -3.63 22.85 15.61
N GLY A 82 -4.77 23.01 16.30
CA GLY A 82 -5.74 24.06 15.97
C GLY A 82 -6.25 23.89 14.54
N ASP A 83 -6.08 24.93 13.73
CA ASP A 83 -6.50 24.97 12.32
C ASP A 83 -5.42 24.46 11.35
N THR A 84 -4.39 23.79 11.89
CA THR A 84 -3.27 23.27 11.09
C THR A 84 -3.25 21.75 11.11
N VAL A 85 -3.12 21.16 9.93
CA VAL A 85 -2.87 19.73 9.72
C VAL A 85 -1.48 19.57 9.12
N GLU A 86 -0.64 18.76 9.74
CA GLU A 86 0.67 18.42 9.22
C GLU A 86 0.71 16.92 8.90
N VAL A 87 1.21 16.58 7.71
CA VAL A 87 1.35 15.19 7.23
C VAL A 87 2.81 14.95 6.88
N PHE A 88 3.35 13.81 7.32
CA PHE A 88 4.67 13.39 6.88
C PHE A 88 4.54 12.22 5.90
N PRO A 89 4.56 12.50 4.57
CA PRO A 89 4.40 11.47 3.57
C PRO A 89 5.49 10.39 3.66
N VAL A 90 5.13 9.14 3.39
CA VAL A 90 6.07 8.00 3.48
C VAL A 90 7.17 8.06 2.43
N TYR A 91 6.94 8.76 1.33
CA TYR A 91 7.83 8.88 0.16
C TYR A 91 8.66 10.15 0.16
N GLU A 92 8.41 11.10 1.10
CA GLU A 92 9.11 12.40 1.14
C GLU A 92 10.13 12.47 2.27
N GLU A 93 11.09 13.39 2.12
CA GLU A 93 12.05 13.74 3.15
C GLU A 93 11.51 14.84 4.08
N HIS A 94 10.49 15.54 3.63
CA HIS A 94 9.94 16.73 4.28
C HIS A 94 8.45 16.57 4.56
N PRO A 95 7.98 16.92 5.76
CA PRO A 95 6.57 16.99 6.05
C PRO A 95 5.91 18.19 5.35
N VAL A 96 4.61 18.08 5.13
CA VAL A 96 3.77 19.12 4.56
C VAL A 96 2.79 19.64 5.60
N ARG A 97 2.46 20.92 5.52
CA ARG A 97 1.51 21.61 6.38
C ARG A 97 0.39 22.20 5.56
N ILE A 98 -0.83 21.99 6.03
CA ILE A 98 -2.07 22.56 5.52
C ILE A 98 -2.61 23.52 6.57
N GLU A 99 -2.67 24.81 6.30
CA GLU A 99 -3.29 25.80 7.16
C GLU A 99 -4.69 26.13 6.67
N PHE A 100 -5.65 26.07 7.58
CA PHE A 100 -7.05 26.37 7.33
C PHE A 100 -7.45 27.69 7.97
N PHE A 101 -8.33 28.44 7.29
CA PHE A 101 -9.12 29.48 7.88
C PHE A 101 -10.61 29.10 7.79
N GLY A 102 -11.16 28.60 8.88
CA GLY A 102 -12.42 27.88 8.86
C GLY A 102 -12.32 26.59 8.03
N ASP A 103 -13.10 26.48 6.96
CA ASP A 103 -13.07 25.34 6.04
C ASP A 103 -12.19 25.60 4.79
N GLU A 104 -11.71 26.84 4.60
CA GLU A 104 -10.88 27.21 3.46
C GLU A 104 -9.40 26.88 3.72
N VAL A 105 -8.73 26.30 2.74
CA VAL A 105 -7.27 26.11 2.77
C VAL A 105 -6.59 27.43 2.41
N GLU A 106 -5.93 28.04 3.40
CA GLU A 106 -5.25 29.32 3.24
C GLU A 106 -3.84 29.16 2.68
N ARG A 107 -3.08 28.15 3.19
CA ARG A 107 -1.68 27.92 2.79
C ARG A 107 -1.34 26.43 2.79
N LEU A 108 -0.47 26.07 1.85
CA LEU A 108 0.16 24.75 1.76
C LEU A 108 1.67 24.93 1.76
N MET A 109 2.38 24.23 2.65
CA MET A 109 3.81 24.43 2.87
C MET A 109 4.54 23.11 3.04
N THR A 110 5.77 23.06 2.52
CA THR A 110 6.74 22.01 2.83
C THR A 110 7.66 22.51 3.94
N LEU A 111 7.93 21.69 4.94
CA LEU A 111 8.66 22.06 6.14
C LEU A 111 9.96 21.28 6.30
N HIS A 112 10.95 21.90 6.91
CA HIS A 112 12.12 21.17 7.40
C HIS A 112 11.73 20.29 8.61
N PRO A 113 12.02 18.97 8.60
CA PRO A 113 11.48 18.03 9.59
C PRO A 113 11.94 18.27 11.02
N LEU A 114 13.12 18.87 11.23
CA LEU A 114 13.67 19.12 12.56
C LEU A 114 13.40 20.55 13.07
N THR A 115 13.51 21.55 12.19
CA THR A 115 13.36 22.96 12.59
C THR A 115 11.94 23.48 12.44
N GLY A 116 11.12 22.85 11.58
CA GLY A 116 9.79 23.34 11.21
C GLY A 116 9.83 24.58 10.30
N GLU A 117 11.02 24.94 9.79
CA GLU A 117 11.18 26.05 8.85
C GLU A 117 10.46 25.76 7.54
N ILE A 118 9.81 26.79 6.98
CA ILE A 118 9.11 26.68 5.68
C ILE A 118 10.16 26.66 4.56
N LEU A 119 10.16 25.59 3.79
CA LEU A 119 11.07 25.41 2.65
C LEU A 119 10.43 25.90 1.35
N THR A 120 9.16 25.54 1.13
CA THR A 120 8.38 25.97 -0.04
C THR A 120 6.93 26.25 0.34
N GLU A 121 6.26 27.06 -0.49
CA GLU A 121 4.82 27.25 -0.47
C GLU A 121 4.28 26.84 -1.82
N ASP A 122 3.21 26.03 -1.84
CA ASP A 122 2.62 25.44 -3.02
C ASP A 122 1.13 25.79 -3.12
N ASN A 123 0.58 25.79 -4.30
CA ASN A 123 -0.86 26.06 -4.52
C ASN A 123 -1.71 24.78 -4.47
N GLU A 124 -1.06 23.62 -4.56
CA GLU A 124 -1.72 22.32 -4.59
C GLU A 124 -0.82 21.27 -3.93
N LEU A 125 -1.45 20.36 -3.18
CA LEU A 125 -0.78 19.26 -2.49
C LEU A 125 -1.48 17.94 -2.82
N TYR A 126 -0.68 16.93 -3.06
CA TYR A 126 -1.10 15.54 -3.19
C TYR A 126 -0.49 14.71 -2.08
N VAL A 127 -1.32 13.92 -1.37
CA VAL A 127 -0.84 12.95 -0.39
C VAL A 127 -1.25 11.56 -0.88
N PHE A 128 -0.28 10.78 -1.30
CA PHE A 128 -0.48 9.41 -1.75
C PHE A 128 -0.55 8.45 -0.56
N PRO A 129 -1.18 7.27 -0.73
CA PRO A 129 -1.29 6.28 0.34
C PRO A 129 0.03 5.88 0.97
N ALA A 130 0.01 5.61 2.27
CA ALA A 130 1.17 5.12 3.02
C ALA A 130 1.44 3.62 2.83
N SER A 131 0.59 2.93 2.06
CA SER A 131 0.75 1.52 1.69
C SER A 131 0.44 1.34 0.20
N HIS A 132 1.13 0.40 -0.45
CA HIS A 132 0.81 0.02 -1.83
C HIS A 132 -0.48 -0.83 -1.92
N TYR A 133 -0.92 -1.42 -0.81
CA TYR A 133 -2.15 -2.20 -0.73
C TYR A 133 -3.23 -1.39 0.00
N VAL A 134 -3.90 -0.52 -0.75
CA VAL A 134 -4.99 0.30 -0.24
C VAL A 134 -6.25 -0.04 -1.03
N ALA A 135 -7.34 -0.32 -0.31
CA ALA A 135 -8.63 -0.55 -0.91
C ALA A 135 -9.70 0.33 -0.26
N GLY A 136 -10.69 0.75 -1.04
CA GLY A 136 -11.86 1.42 -0.50
C GLY A 136 -12.73 0.48 0.33
N PRO A 137 -13.62 1.03 1.17
CA PRO A 137 -14.47 0.24 2.05
C PRO A 137 -15.26 -0.86 1.31
N GLU A 138 -15.92 -0.52 0.21
CA GLU A 138 -16.71 -1.46 -0.59
C GLU A 138 -15.85 -2.59 -1.20
N ARG A 139 -14.64 -2.24 -1.65
CA ARG A 139 -13.70 -3.21 -2.21
C ARG A 139 -13.14 -4.12 -1.13
N MET A 140 -12.84 -3.57 0.05
CA MET A 140 -12.40 -4.34 1.21
C MET A 140 -13.48 -5.29 1.70
N GLU A 141 -14.72 -4.83 1.81
CA GLU A 141 -15.86 -5.67 2.20
C GLU A 141 -16.05 -6.86 1.24
N ARG A 142 -16.00 -6.60 -0.08
CA ARG A 142 -16.05 -7.67 -1.08
C ARG A 142 -14.88 -8.65 -0.94
N ALA A 143 -13.65 -8.12 -0.78
CA ALA A 143 -12.47 -8.97 -0.61
C ALA A 143 -12.56 -9.85 0.63
N ILE A 144 -13.08 -9.33 1.73
CA ILE A 144 -13.31 -10.10 2.96
C ILE A 144 -14.31 -11.22 2.71
N GLY A 145 -15.43 -10.95 2.03
CA GLY A 145 -16.39 -12.00 1.66
C GLY A 145 -15.79 -13.11 0.80
N ASP A 146 -14.95 -12.74 -0.16
CA ASP A 146 -14.23 -13.70 -1.01
C ASP A 146 -13.19 -14.52 -0.22
N ILE A 147 -12.49 -13.89 0.74
CA ILE A 147 -11.54 -14.56 1.64
C ILE A 147 -12.27 -15.55 2.56
N GLU A 148 -13.41 -15.17 3.14
CA GLU A 148 -14.23 -16.04 3.99
C GLU A 148 -14.74 -17.26 3.21
N ALA A 149 -15.18 -17.07 1.97
CA ALA A 149 -15.62 -18.16 1.10
C ALA A 149 -14.46 -19.14 0.79
N GLU A 150 -13.29 -18.64 0.40
CA GLU A 150 -12.10 -19.48 0.15
C GLU A 150 -11.64 -20.21 1.42
N LEU A 151 -11.70 -19.53 2.58
CA LEU A 151 -11.38 -20.13 3.88
C LEU A 151 -12.32 -21.31 4.17
N ALA A 152 -13.62 -21.11 4.02
CA ALA A 152 -14.62 -22.17 4.26
C ALA A 152 -14.36 -23.41 3.40
N ASP A 153 -14.11 -23.21 2.09
CA ASP A 153 -13.81 -24.28 1.16
C ASP A 153 -12.52 -25.03 1.54
N ARG A 154 -11.47 -24.27 1.88
CA ARG A 154 -10.18 -24.87 2.26
C ARG A 154 -10.23 -25.61 3.59
N LEU A 155 -10.98 -25.11 4.56
CA LEU A 155 -11.20 -25.82 5.85
C LEU A 155 -11.93 -27.13 5.63
N ALA A 156 -13.02 -27.15 4.84
CA ALA A 156 -13.75 -28.37 4.53
C ALA A 156 -12.85 -29.42 3.84
N GLU A 157 -11.94 -29.00 2.94
CA GLU A 157 -10.96 -29.88 2.32
C GLU A 157 -9.97 -30.47 3.32
N LEU A 158 -9.36 -29.64 4.18
CA LEU A 158 -8.39 -30.07 5.20
C LEU A 158 -9.04 -31.02 6.21
N GLU A 159 -10.26 -30.72 6.66
CA GLU A 159 -11.03 -31.58 7.60
C GLU A 159 -11.36 -32.95 6.95
N LYS A 160 -11.76 -32.98 5.67
CA LYS A 160 -11.99 -34.21 4.93
C LYS A 160 -10.73 -35.07 4.81
N GLN A 161 -9.57 -34.43 4.75
CA GLN A 161 -8.25 -35.10 4.73
C GLN A 161 -7.73 -35.46 6.14
N ASN A 162 -8.51 -35.21 7.21
CA ASN A 162 -8.12 -35.36 8.61
C ASN A 162 -6.90 -34.52 9.02
N ARG A 163 -6.71 -33.37 8.39
CA ARG A 163 -5.62 -32.42 8.65
C ARG A 163 -6.11 -31.31 9.62
N LEU A 164 -6.49 -31.73 10.82
CA LEU A 164 -7.18 -30.86 11.78
C LEU A 164 -6.29 -29.74 12.33
N LEU A 165 -4.99 -29.99 12.48
CA LEU A 165 -4.03 -28.98 12.97
C LEU A 165 -3.85 -27.84 11.96
N GLU A 166 -3.71 -28.19 10.68
CA GLU A 166 -3.59 -27.22 9.60
C GLU A 166 -4.88 -26.43 9.43
N ALA A 167 -6.04 -27.06 9.53
CA ALA A 167 -7.34 -26.40 9.50
C ALA A 167 -7.49 -25.39 10.65
N GLN A 168 -7.15 -25.79 11.88
CA GLN A 168 -7.21 -24.91 13.04
C GLN A 168 -6.28 -23.68 12.88
N ARG A 169 -5.04 -23.93 12.45
CA ARG A 169 -4.03 -22.87 12.23
C ARG A 169 -4.49 -21.86 11.17
N LEU A 170 -4.97 -22.36 10.04
CA LEU A 170 -5.45 -21.52 8.95
C LEU A 170 -6.63 -20.67 9.39
N ARG A 171 -7.60 -21.28 10.08
CA ARG A 171 -8.77 -20.57 10.62
C ARG A 171 -8.34 -19.44 11.55
N MET A 172 -7.59 -19.75 12.60
CA MET A 172 -7.17 -18.75 13.59
C MET A 172 -6.43 -17.57 12.96
N ARG A 173 -5.52 -17.84 12.01
CA ARG A 173 -4.77 -16.80 11.34
C ARG A 173 -5.67 -15.94 10.45
N THR A 174 -6.46 -16.57 9.60
CA THR A 174 -7.29 -15.84 8.63
C THR A 174 -8.39 -15.05 9.33
N ASP A 175 -9.03 -15.59 10.37
CA ASP A 175 -10.02 -14.86 11.15
C ASP A 175 -9.43 -13.61 11.81
N TYR A 176 -8.21 -13.72 12.38
CA TYR A 176 -7.49 -12.57 12.92
C TYR A 176 -7.15 -11.53 11.86
N ASP A 177 -6.65 -11.96 10.70
CA ASP A 177 -6.32 -11.06 9.59
C ASP A 177 -7.57 -10.34 9.06
N ILE A 178 -8.71 -11.04 8.96
CA ILE A 178 -10.02 -10.47 8.60
C ILE A 178 -10.46 -9.42 9.62
N GLU A 179 -10.38 -9.72 10.92
CA GLU A 179 -10.72 -8.77 11.97
C GLU A 179 -9.88 -7.48 11.85
N MET A 180 -8.57 -7.61 11.63
CA MET A 180 -7.70 -6.47 11.42
C MET A 180 -8.08 -5.66 10.17
N MET A 181 -8.39 -6.32 9.04
CA MET A 181 -8.85 -5.64 7.83
C MET A 181 -10.17 -4.90 8.03
N GLN A 182 -11.10 -5.47 8.81
CA GLN A 182 -12.38 -4.83 9.15
C GLN A 182 -12.21 -3.61 10.05
N GLN A 183 -11.32 -3.69 11.05
CA GLN A 183 -11.16 -2.63 12.05
C GLN A 183 -10.27 -1.46 11.57
N VAL A 184 -9.17 -1.77 10.90
CA VAL A 184 -8.15 -0.77 10.52
C VAL A 184 -7.86 -0.71 9.02
N GLY A 185 -8.53 -1.52 8.20
CA GLY A 185 -8.32 -1.58 6.75
C GLY A 185 -6.98 -2.21 6.33
N PHE A 186 -6.28 -2.89 7.25
CA PHE A 186 -4.96 -3.45 7.00
C PHE A 186 -4.68 -4.64 7.94
N CYS A 187 -3.87 -5.61 7.48
CA CYS A 187 -3.30 -6.66 8.32
C CYS A 187 -1.83 -6.92 7.96
N SER A 188 -1.08 -7.51 8.88
CA SER A 188 0.31 -7.93 8.60
C SER A 188 0.32 -9.06 7.57
N GLY A 189 1.00 -8.85 6.43
CA GLY A 189 1.01 -9.79 5.32
C GLY A 189 -0.19 -9.66 4.41
N ILE A 190 -0.80 -8.47 4.32
CA ILE A 190 -1.97 -8.15 3.47
C ILE A 190 -1.73 -8.54 1.99
N GLU A 191 -0.48 -8.55 1.54
CA GLU A 191 -0.09 -9.01 0.21
C GLU A 191 -0.49 -10.47 -0.07
N ASN A 192 -0.69 -11.30 0.97
CA ASN A 192 -1.19 -12.67 0.82
C ASN A 192 -2.65 -12.72 0.37
N TYR A 193 -3.39 -11.64 0.53
CA TYR A 193 -4.78 -11.47 0.13
C TYR A 193 -4.94 -10.58 -1.11
N SER A 194 -3.82 -10.21 -1.76
CA SER A 194 -3.79 -9.26 -2.88
C SER A 194 -4.73 -9.64 -4.03
N ARG A 195 -4.89 -10.94 -4.32
CA ARG A 195 -5.81 -11.41 -5.35
C ARG A 195 -7.26 -10.98 -5.07
N HIS A 196 -7.71 -11.16 -3.84
CA HIS A 196 -9.06 -10.76 -3.42
C HIS A 196 -9.21 -9.24 -3.36
N ILE A 197 -8.22 -8.55 -2.80
CA ILE A 197 -8.22 -7.08 -2.70
C ILE A 197 -8.25 -6.45 -4.09
N ASP A 198 -7.46 -6.94 -5.02
CA ASP A 198 -7.43 -6.45 -6.41
C ASP A 198 -8.61 -6.94 -7.25
N GLY A 199 -9.35 -7.95 -6.80
CA GLY A 199 -10.45 -8.58 -7.53
C GLY A 199 -9.97 -9.33 -8.78
N ARG A 200 -8.76 -9.89 -8.73
CA ARG A 200 -8.15 -10.61 -9.84
C ARG A 200 -8.66 -12.06 -9.93
N GLU A 201 -8.69 -12.57 -11.16
CA GLU A 201 -9.01 -13.98 -11.41
C GLU A 201 -7.97 -14.92 -10.78
N PRO A 202 -8.38 -16.13 -10.35
CA PRO A 202 -7.45 -17.12 -9.82
C PRO A 202 -6.32 -17.43 -10.81
N GLY A 203 -5.08 -17.44 -10.33
CA GLY A 203 -3.90 -17.71 -11.14
C GLY A 203 -3.35 -16.51 -11.93
N SER A 204 -4.00 -15.34 -11.88
CA SER A 204 -3.46 -14.13 -12.50
C SER A 204 -2.26 -13.57 -11.71
N ALA A 205 -1.30 -12.99 -12.42
CA ALA A 205 -0.16 -12.34 -11.80
C ALA A 205 -0.58 -11.06 -11.05
N PRO A 206 0.01 -10.74 -9.89
CA PRO A 206 -0.16 -9.43 -9.26
C PRO A 206 0.53 -8.34 -10.09
N ASN A 207 0.09 -7.09 -9.90
CA ASN A 207 0.83 -5.95 -10.41
C ASN A 207 2.20 -5.87 -9.74
N CYS A 208 3.16 -5.29 -10.45
CA CYS A 208 4.51 -5.04 -9.94
C CYS A 208 4.94 -3.61 -10.31
N LEU A 209 6.16 -3.21 -10.00
CA LEU A 209 6.64 -1.87 -10.32
C LEU A 209 6.57 -1.54 -11.81
N LEU A 210 6.71 -2.55 -12.70
CA LEU A 210 6.64 -2.33 -14.15
C LEU A 210 5.25 -1.88 -14.61
N ASP A 211 4.18 -2.24 -13.90
CA ASP A 211 2.81 -1.82 -14.20
C ASP A 211 2.53 -0.35 -13.83
N TYR A 212 3.44 0.31 -13.10
CA TYR A 212 3.37 1.74 -12.79
C TYR A 212 3.99 2.63 -13.86
N PHE A 213 4.76 2.04 -14.80
CA PHE A 213 5.32 2.78 -15.92
C PHE A 213 4.26 3.09 -16.98
N PRO A 214 4.44 4.17 -17.76
CA PRO A 214 3.64 4.40 -18.97
C PRO A 214 3.92 3.28 -19.99
N GLU A 215 3.00 3.10 -20.95
CA GLU A 215 3.14 2.04 -21.98
C GLU A 215 4.41 2.16 -22.82
N ASP A 216 4.93 3.40 -23.00
CA ASP A 216 6.09 3.74 -23.83
C ASP A 216 7.39 3.88 -23.05
N PHE A 217 7.68 2.98 -22.10
CA PHE A 217 8.92 3.03 -21.33
C PHE A 217 10.04 2.15 -21.92
N LEU A 218 11.28 2.51 -21.62
CA LEU A 218 12.46 1.71 -21.96
C LEU A 218 12.91 0.88 -20.75
N LEU A 219 12.91 -0.45 -20.91
CA LEU A 219 13.47 -1.37 -19.92
C LEU A 219 14.88 -1.79 -20.34
N VAL A 220 15.86 -1.55 -19.46
CA VAL A 220 17.23 -2.05 -19.59
C VAL A 220 17.50 -3.06 -18.50
N ILE A 221 17.82 -4.29 -18.88
CA ILE A 221 18.18 -5.37 -17.95
C ILE A 221 19.69 -5.58 -18.03
N ASP A 222 20.38 -5.15 -16.98
CA ASP A 222 21.81 -5.34 -16.86
C ASP A 222 22.15 -6.81 -16.68
N GLU A 223 23.24 -7.29 -17.32
CA GLU A 223 23.66 -8.68 -17.31
C GLU A 223 22.49 -9.65 -17.59
N SER A 224 21.68 -9.35 -18.58
CA SER A 224 20.42 -10.06 -18.88
C SER A 224 20.59 -11.57 -19.07
N HIS A 225 21.78 -12.01 -19.53
CA HIS A 225 22.12 -13.42 -19.71
C HIS A 225 22.21 -14.18 -18.35
N VAL A 226 22.42 -13.47 -17.25
CA VAL A 226 22.41 -13.99 -15.88
C VAL A 226 21.07 -13.68 -15.18
N THR A 227 20.62 -12.42 -15.28
CA THR A 227 19.45 -11.92 -14.57
C THR A 227 18.17 -12.63 -14.99
N VAL A 228 17.94 -12.87 -16.28
CA VAL A 228 16.69 -13.49 -16.76
C VAL A 228 16.58 -14.95 -16.31
N PRO A 229 17.60 -15.83 -16.44
CA PRO A 229 17.56 -17.18 -15.85
C PRO A 229 17.40 -17.18 -14.33
N GLN A 230 18.00 -16.21 -13.62
CA GLN A 230 17.89 -16.10 -12.17
C GLN A 230 16.43 -15.78 -11.75
N ILE A 231 15.73 -14.90 -12.46
CA ILE A 231 14.32 -14.60 -12.23
C ILE A 231 13.46 -15.87 -12.37
N GLY A 232 13.73 -16.69 -13.39
CA GLY A 232 13.06 -17.98 -13.56
C GLY A 232 13.26 -18.92 -12.36
N GLY A 233 14.51 -19.02 -11.85
CA GLY A 233 14.81 -19.81 -10.66
C GLY A 233 14.14 -19.24 -9.38
N MET A 234 14.03 -17.93 -9.25
CA MET A 234 13.32 -17.29 -8.14
C MET A 234 11.82 -17.59 -8.16
N PHE A 235 11.20 -17.62 -9.33
CA PHE A 235 9.79 -17.99 -9.48
C PHE A 235 9.53 -19.41 -8.94
N GLU A 236 10.34 -20.39 -9.32
CA GLU A 236 10.21 -21.76 -8.84
C GLU A 236 10.40 -21.86 -7.32
N GLY A 237 11.37 -21.14 -6.77
CA GLY A 237 11.61 -21.07 -5.33
C GLY A 237 10.45 -20.45 -4.56
N ASP A 238 9.89 -19.36 -5.05
CA ASP A 238 8.74 -18.70 -4.42
C ASP A 238 7.47 -19.55 -4.50
N MET A 239 7.21 -20.19 -5.64
CA MET A 239 6.10 -21.14 -5.81
C MET A 239 6.22 -22.32 -4.86
N SER A 240 7.41 -22.90 -4.72
CA SER A 240 7.66 -24.00 -3.78
C SER A 240 7.39 -23.58 -2.33
N ARG A 241 7.87 -22.41 -1.94
CA ARG A 241 7.64 -21.84 -0.61
C ARG A 241 6.15 -21.59 -0.36
N LYS A 242 5.44 -21.00 -1.30
CA LYS A 242 4.01 -20.72 -1.18
C LYS A 242 3.19 -22.00 -1.06
N ARG A 243 3.47 -23.02 -1.89
CA ARG A 243 2.81 -24.33 -1.79
C ARG A 243 3.00 -24.95 -0.40
N MET A 244 4.22 -24.88 0.15
CA MET A 244 4.50 -25.39 1.50
C MET A 244 3.69 -24.64 2.57
N LEU A 245 3.54 -23.31 2.46
CA LEU A 245 2.72 -22.53 3.38
C LEU A 245 1.24 -22.91 3.30
N VAL A 246 0.72 -23.10 2.10
CA VAL A 246 -0.67 -23.55 1.85
C VAL A 246 -0.88 -24.96 2.39
N ASP A 247 0.04 -25.87 2.11
CA ASP A 247 -0.06 -27.27 2.56
C ASP A 247 -0.05 -27.39 4.08
N HIS A 248 0.66 -26.53 4.80
CA HIS A 248 0.76 -26.56 6.26
C HIS A 248 -0.24 -25.62 6.98
N GLY A 249 -1.21 -25.04 6.26
CA GLY A 249 -2.24 -24.16 6.84
C GLY A 249 -1.74 -22.81 7.34
N PHE A 250 -0.67 -22.28 6.74
CA PHE A 250 -0.16 -20.93 7.04
C PHE A 250 -0.65 -19.87 6.06
N ARG A 251 -1.26 -20.28 4.95
CA ARG A 251 -1.73 -19.40 3.89
C ARG A 251 -2.91 -20.03 3.15
N LEU A 252 -3.85 -19.20 2.65
CA LEU A 252 -4.87 -19.60 1.68
C LEU A 252 -4.23 -19.96 0.32
N PRO A 253 -4.88 -20.78 -0.50
CA PRO A 253 -4.37 -21.19 -1.81
C PRO A 253 -4.12 -20.04 -2.80
N SER A 254 -4.89 -18.95 -2.71
CA SER A 254 -4.79 -17.81 -3.64
C SER A 254 -3.76 -16.76 -3.28
#